data_f2c7ba5734d974cce8ab175b748270b9
#
_entry.id   f2c7ba5734d974cce8ab175b748270b9
#
_cell.length_a   1.000
_cell.length_b   1.000
_cell.length_c   1.000
_cell.angle_alpha   90.00
_cell.angle_beta   90.00
_cell.angle_gamma   90.00
#
_symmetry.space_group_name_H-M   'P 1'
#
loop_
_entity.id
_entity.type
_entity.pdbx_description
1 polymer ?
#
loop_
_entity_poly.entity_id
_entity_poly.type
_entity_poly.pdbx_seq_one_letter_code
_entity_poly.pdbx_strand_id
1 'polypeptide(L)'
;MYLIINIKRNLDMENTKYNGWTNYATWRVNLEFFDDGAGEYYKTPEECRDYVESVIEEQAEGIALDYALAFLSDVNWHEIAEHMVEESV
;
A
#
# COMPACT_ATOMS: atom_id res chain seq x y z
N MET A 1 -18.81 9.66 -6.40
CA MET A 1 -18.59 9.86 -5.84
C MET A 1 -18.07 9.57 -5.27
N TYR A 2 -17.75 9.24 -4.94
CA TYR A 2 -17.29 8.93 -4.20
C TYR A 2 -16.82 9.62 -3.57
N LEU A 3 -16.47 10.10 -3.46
CA LEU A 3 -16.01 10.69 -2.65
C LEU A 3 -16.39 11.06 -1.74
N ILE A 4 -17.16 11.37 -1.70
CA ILE A 4 -17.77 11.82 -0.78
C ILE A 4 -17.91 10.95 0.13
N ILE A 5 -17.94 10.19 -0.01
CA ILE A 5 -17.99 9.25 0.73
C ILE A 5 -17.04 9.21 1.57
N ASN A 6 -16.17 9.56 1.23
CA ASN A 6 -15.20 9.53 2.00
C ASN A 6 -15.22 10.40 2.92
N ILE A 7 -15.77 11.13 2.78
CA ILE A 7 -15.97 12.04 3.59
C ILE A 7 -16.36 11.59 4.82
N LYS A 8 -17.26 11.14 4.89
CA LYS A 8 -17.70 10.71 5.97
C LYS A 8 -16.82 9.88 6.58
N ARG A 9 -16.19 9.33 5.93
CA ARG A 9 -15.44 8.47 6.45
C ARG A 9 -14.49 9.11 7.16
N ASN A 10 -14.27 10.03 6.91
CA ASN A 10 -13.35 10.63 7.49
C ASN A 10 -13.72 11.05 8.70
N LEU A 11 -14.76 11.06 8.81
CA LEU A 11 -15.19 11.48 9.96
C LEU A 11 -14.77 10.56 10.94
N ASP A 12 -14.62 9.59 10.63
CA ASP A 12 -14.23 8.71 11.56
C ASP A 12 -12.80 8.85 11.53
N MET A 13 -12.36 9.93 11.58
CA MET A 13 -11.12 10.14 11.59
C MET A 13 -10.39 9.61 12.70
N GLU A 14 -10.90 9.50 13.77
CA GLU A 14 -10.22 8.93 14.87
C GLU A 14 -10.02 7.52 14.47
N ASN A 15 -10.73 7.06 13.52
CA ASN A 15 -10.57 5.73 13.08
C ASN A 15 -9.82 5.81 11.78
N THR A 16 -8.51 5.90 11.84
CA THR A 16 -7.75 6.04 10.64
C THR A 16 -7.46 4.72 9.97
N LYS A 17 -7.79 3.61 10.63
CA LYS A 17 -7.47 2.32 10.04
C LYS A 17 -8.43 1.93 8.94
N TYR A 18 -7.94 1.16 7.96
CA TYR A 18 -8.76 0.69 6.87
C TYR A 18 -8.65 -0.84 6.82
N ASN A 19 -9.71 -1.53 7.10
CA ASN A 19 -9.75 -3.00 7.11
C ASN A 19 -8.61 -3.58 7.92
N GLY A 20 -8.28 -2.96 9.03
CA GLY A 20 -7.21 -3.43 9.89
C GLY A 20 -5.83 -2.89 9.54
N TRP A 21 -5.70 -2.17 8.43
CA TRP A 21 -4.43 -1.59 8.02
C TRP A 21 -4.37 -0.11 8.40
N THR A 22 -3.17 0.43 8.45
CA THR A 22 -2.98 1.82 8.83
C THR A 22 -3.83 2.78 8.03
N ASN A 23 -3.91 2.58 6.73
CA ASN A 23 -4.71 3.45 5.88
C ASN A 23 -5.05 2.72 4.59
N TYR A 24 -5.85 3.37 3.76
CA TYR A 24 -6.28 2.77 2.50
C TYR A 24 -5.10 2.44 1.59
N ALA A 25 -4.13 3.35 1.50
CA ALA A 25 -3.00 3.12 0.59
C ALA A 25 -2.27 1.84 0.96
N THR A 26 -2.05 1.62 2.24
CA THR A 26 -1.35 0.43 2.70
C THR A 26 -2.14 -0.83 2.38
N TRP A 27 -3.44 -0.80 2.67
CA TRP A 27 -4.30 -1.94 2.37
C TRP A 27 -4.30 -2.24 0.88
N ARG A 28 -4.43 -1.20 0.05
CA ARG A 28 -4.53 -1.40 -1.40
C ARG A 28 -3.25 -1.95 -1.98
N VAL A 29 -2.11 -1.46 -1.52
CA VAL A 29 -0.83 -1.95 -2.01
C VAL A 29 -0.64 -3.41 -1.61
N ASN A 30 -1.01 -3.76 -0.39
CA ASN A 30 -0.90 -5.16 0.01
C ASN A 30 -1.79 -6.03 -0.88
N LEU A 31 -3.00 -5.61 -1.13
CA LEU A 31 -3.92 -6.38 -1.95
C LEU A 31 -3.42 -6.57 -3.38
N GLU A 32 -2.86 -5.52 -3.97
CA GLU A 32 -2.50 -5.57 -5.37
C GLU A 32 -1.14 -6.22 -5.63
N PHE A 33 -0.22 -6.13 -4.68
CA PHE A 33 1.15 -6.55 -4.93
C PHE A 33 1.63 -7.72 -4.08
N PHE A 34 1.01 -7.99 -2.95
CA PHE A 34 1.54 -9.00 -2.04
C PHE A 34 0.58 -10.11 -1.68
N ASP A 35 -0.66 -10.01 -2.10
CA ASP A 35 -1.67 -10.98 -1.69
C ASP A 35 -1.47 -12.33 -2.39
N ASP A 36 -0.60 -12.39 -3.39
CA ASP A 36 -0.43 -13.59 -4.18
C ASP A 36 0.84 -14.36 -3.83
N GLY A 37 1.43 -14.11 -2.69
CA GLY A 37 2.58 -14.89 -2.28
C GLY A 37 3.92 -14.22 -2.45
N ALA A 38 3.94 -12.95 -2.87
CA ALA A 38 5.21 -12.26 -3.06
C ALA A 38 5.99 -12.16 -1.77
N GLY A 39 5.34 -12.37 -0.63
CA GLY A 39 6.05 -12.33 0.65
C GLY A 39 7.14 -13.36 0.78
N GLU A 40 7.19 -14.35 -0.11
CA GLU A 40 8.30 -15.28 -0.08
C GLU A 40 9.61 -14.57 -0.42
N TYR A 41 9.54 -13.45 -1.13
CA TYR A 41 10.72 -12.79 -1.65
C TYR A 41 11.01 -11.44 -1.01
N TYR A 42 10.02 -10.75 -0.50
CA TYR A 42 10.17 -9.37 -0.03
C TYR A 42 9.76 -9.28 1.41
N LYS A 43 10.73 -9.22 2.32
CA LYS A 43 10.43 -9.29 3.75
C LYS A 43 10.82 -8.06 4.55
N THR A 44 11.56 -7.14 3.96
CA THR A 44 11.89 -5.91 4.67
C THR A 44 11.09 -4.76 4.06
N PRO A 45 10.87 -3.67 4.83
CA PRO A 45 10.14 -2.53 4.27
C PRO A 45 10.78 -2.01 2.99
N GLU A 46 12.10 -1.97 2.95
CA GLU A 46 12.81 -1.45 1.77
C GLU A 46 12.59 -2.36 0.57
N GLU A 47 12.64 -3.66 0.79
CA GLU A 47 12.43 -4.60 -0.31
C GLU A 47 11.01 -4.49 -0.86
N CYS A 48 10.04 -4.36 0.04
CA CYS A 48 8.65 -4.25 -0.40
C CYS A 48 8.45 -2.97 -1.21
N ARG A 49 8.99 -1.85 -0.71
CA ARG A 49 8.85 -0.59 -1.43
C ARG A 49 9.55 -0.64 -2.78
N ASP A 50 10.78 -1.15 -2.80
CA ASP A 50 11.53 -1.18 -4.06
C ASP A 50 10.84 -2.05 -5.10
N TYR A 51 10.25 -3.15 -4.67
CA TYR A 51 9.52 -4.01 -5.59
C TYR A 51 8.33 -3.25 -6.20
N VAL A 52 7.50 -2.62 -5.36
CA VAL A 52 6.32 -1.95 -5.86
C VAL A 52 6.71 -0.78 -6.76
N GLU A 53 7.70 0.01 -6.33
CA GLU A 53 8.11 1.15 -7.14
C GLU A 53 8.66 0.72 -8.49
N SER A 54 9.39 -0.39 -8.54
CA SER A 54 9.94 -0.83 -9.81
C SER A 54 8.84 -1.28 -10.76
N VAL A 55 7.80 -1.94 -10.25
CA VAL A 55 6.68 -2.34 -11.09
C VAL A 55 5.96 -1.12 -11.64
N ILE A 56 5.75 -0.12 -10.79
CA ILE A 56 5.06 1.08 -11.22
C ILE A 56 5.89 1.82 -12.26
N GLU A 57 7.20 1.90 -12.06
CA GLU A 57 8.07 2.62 -13.00
C GLU A 57 8.11 1.95 -14.35
N GLU A 58 7.93 0.65 -14.39
CA GLU A 58 7.88 -0.06 -15.67
C GLU A 58 6.60 0.24 -16.43
N GLN A 59 5.54 0.56 -15.74
CA GLN A 59 4.22 0.67 -16.37
C GLN A 59 3.71 2.08 -16.53
N ALA A 60 4.34 3.07 -15.91
CA ALA A 60 3.85 4.44 -15.95
C ALA A 60 4.99 5.41 -16.15
N GLU A 61 4.67 6.57 -16.72
CA GLU A 61 5.65 7.61 -16.88
C GLU A 61 4.94 8.94 -16.83
N GLY A 62 5.71 10.02 -16.71
CA GLY A 62 5.14 11.35 -16.69
C GLY A 62 4.28 11.57 -15.48
N ILE A 63 3.17 12.26 -15.68
CA ILE A 63 2.32 12.65 -14.55
C ILE A 63 1.67 11.43 -13.91
N ALA A 64 1.42 10.37 -14.68
CA ALA A 64 0.85 9.15 -14.10
C ALA A 64 1.82 8.55 -13.10
N LEU A 65 3.10 8.55 -13.42
CA LEU A 65 4.10 8.04 -12.50
C LEU A 65 4.17 8.92 -11.26
N ASP A 66 4.12 10.24 -11.43
CA ASP A 66 4.19 11.15 -10.29
C ASP A 66 3.02 10.90 -9.34
N TYR A 67 1.82 10.73 -9.88
CA TYR A 67 0.65 10.50 -9.04
C TYR A 67 0.76 9.15 -8.33
N ALA A 68 1.25 8.13 -9.03
CA ALA A 68 1.40 6.81 -8.41
C ALA A 68 2.41 6.86 -7.27
N LEU A 69 3.54 7.54 -7.47
CA LEU A 69 4.53 7.63 -6.41
C LEU A 69 4.01 8.44 -5.23
N ALA A 70 3.19 9.46 -5.49
CA ALA A 70 2.57 10.22 -4.41
C ALA A 70 1.63 9.33 -3.61
N PHE A 71 0.87 8.47 -4.29
CA PHE A 71 0.00 7.51 -3.59
C PHE A 71 0.83 6.60 -2.70
N LEU A 72 1.97 6.12 -3.22
CA LEU A 72 2.81 5.21 -2.48
C LEU A 72 3.47 5.87 -1.27
N SER A 73 3.56 7.20 -1.26
CA SER A 73 4.19 7.88 -0.14
C SER A 73 3.40 7.74 1.15
N ASP A 74 2.12 7.34 1.07
CA ASP A 74 1.29 7.14 2.26
C ASP A 74 1.35 5.70 2.76
N VAL A 75 2.04 4.82 2.08
CA VAL A 75 2.03 3.40 2.43
C VAL A 75 2.93 3.16 3.64
N ASN A 76 2.43 2.38 4.57
CA ASN A 76 3.20 1.96 5.73
C ASN A 76 3.93 0.67 5.38
N TRP A 77 5.13 0.80 4.86
CA TRP A 77 5.89 -0.35 4.37
C TRP A 77 6.28 -1.30 5.50
N HIS A 78 6.45 -0.77 6.72
CA HIS A 78 6.75 -1.62 7.87
C HIS A 78 5.60 -2.56 8.14
N GLU A 79 4.37 -2.07 8.03
CA GLU A 79 3.20 -2.89 8.28
C GLU A 79 3.09 -4.01 7.25
N ILE A 80 3.36 -3.67 5.99
CA ILE A 80 3.32 -4.69 4.93
C ILE A 80 4.39 -5.74 5.18
N ALA A 81 5.61 -5.33 5.52
CA ALA A 81 6.68 -6.27 5.74
C ALA A 81 6.39 -7.17 6.93
N GLU A 82 5.81 -6.61 8.01
CA GLU A 82 5.46 -7.41 9.16
C GLU A 82 4.40 -8.45 8.79
N HIS A 83 3.45 -8.05 7.97
CA HIS A 83 2.41 -8.97 7.55
C HIS A 83 2.99 -10.13 6.74
N MET A 84 3.95 -9.83 5.87
CA MET A 84 4.59 -10.87 5.07
C MET A 84 5.32 -11.87 5.96
N VAL A 85 6.06 -11.37 6.94
CA VAL A 85 6.80 -12.23 7.83
C VAL A 85 5.86 -13.12 8.64
N GLU A 86 4.77 -12.56 9.14
CA GLU A 86 3.82 -13.33 9.92
C GLU A 86 3.18 -14.42 9.07
N GLU A 87 2.90 -14.13 7.82
CA GLU A 87 2.25 -15.12 6.98
C GLU A 87 3.18 -16.21 6.53
N SER A 88 4.48 -15.97 6.51
CA SER A 88 5.39 -17.00 6.06
C SER A 88 5.86 -17.91 7.18
N VAL A 89 5.43 -17.67 8.39
CA VAL A 89 5.82 -18.53 9.53
C VAL A 89 4.94 -19.79 9.68
#